data_725081186a465ce4f83ab232c2046498
#
_entry.id   725081186a465ce4f83ab232c2046498
#
_cell.length_a   1.000
_cell.length_b   1.000
_cell.length_c   1.000
_cell.angle_alpha   90.00
_cell.angle_beta   90.00
_cell.angle_gamma   90.00
#
_symmetry.space_group_name_H-M   'P 1'
#
loop_
_entity.id
_entity.type
_entity.pdbx_description
1 polymer ?
#
loop_
_entity_poly.entity_id
_entity_poly.type
_entity_poly.pdbx_seq_one_letter_code
_entity_poly.pdbx_strand_id
1 'polypeptide(L)'
;MPDLTTAYNFCVEKCNAPNVRYSQQYRRGQIINGLQYYDCSSLMAASLTEGGFFSSNPWFSTRSENTALLNAGFERYDANKYPWANGDVLWRNGHTEMVYDAENWITMGAHTGNADAAKQVSINTYSGRGKWTYGYRYPGQIVLTNYQWFAKENGGYSRTSTEGASNAVMTYAQLHSIGWFLGPICGVLADIEMMSNYNPWRWEGDVLQPAGSDLAYGLVKFDPSTIYILNENAQTCKDYSPHYFGNTGTPEDGNAQLEFLDKFDTRYAATERYPYTYAQYKVLLDITDPTTGEIRSVTAAECARIWALNYRRVTDPSVSDSYAEIAEYWEENLMELMPEPPPQIKNIEKFPVWMLNRYY
;
A
#
# COMPACT_ATOMS: atom_id res chain seq x y z
N MET A 1 -7.73 -1.89 -9.99
CA MET A 1 -7.95 -0.70 -9.13
C MET A 1 -6.84 0.29 -9.42
N PRO A 2 -7.04 1.60 -9.25
CA PRO A 2 -5.95 2.57 -9.33
C PRO A 2 -4.84 2.23 -8.33
N ASP A 3 -3.59 2.52 -8.69
CA ASP A 3 -2.40 2.27 -7.86
C ASP A 3 -1.49 3.51 -7.88
N LEU A 4 -1.45 4.20 -6.73
CA LEU A 4 -0.68 5.43 -6.58
C LEU A 4 0.83 5.17 -6.63
N THR A 5 1.28 4.00 -6.16
CA THR A 5 2.71 3.62 -6.21
C THR A 5 3.17 3.45 -7.66
N THR A 6 2.36 2.83 -8.51
CA THR A 6 2.66 2.73 -9.96
C THR A 6 2.71 4.11 -10.61
N ALA A 7 1.75 5.01 -10.31
CA ALA A 7 1.77 6.38 -10.81
C ALA A 7 3.02 7.16 -10.37
N TYR A 8 3.38 7.02 -9.10
CA TYR A 8 4.56 7.63 -8.50
C TYR A 8 5.86 7.14 -9.17
N ASN A 9 6.02 5.81 -9.28
CA ASN A 9 7.21 5.20 -9.88
C ASN A 9 7.38 5.59 -11.36
N PHE A 10 6.28 5.69 -12.11
CA PHE A 10 6.34 6.21 -13.48
C PHE A 10 6.87 7.64 -13.51
N CYS A 11 6.39 8.53 -12.62
CA CYS A 11 6.89 9.90 -12.55
C CYS A 11 8.38 9.94 -12.18
N VAL A 12 8.83 9.12 -11.23
CA VAL A 12 10.25 8.95 -10.86
C VAL A 12 11.07 8.50 -12.06
N GLU A 13 10.61 7.49 -12.79
CA GLU A 13 11.28 7.00 -14.01
C GLU A 13 11.48 8.12 -15.02
N LYS A 14 10.42 8.88 -15.31
CA LYS A 14 10.50 9.98 -16.29
C LYS A 14 11.41 11.12 -15.85
N CYS A 15 11.41 11.42 -14.54
CA CYS A 15 12.30 12.44 -13.98
C CYS A 15 13.78 12.04 -13.96
N ASN A 16 14.09 10.75 -13.96
CA ASN A 16 15.45 10.22 -14.01
C ASN A 16 15.91 9.85 -15.44
N ALA A 17 15.00 9.81 -16.40
CA ALA A 17 15.30 9.37 -17.75
C ALA A 17 16.12 10.42 -18.53
N PRO A 18 17.28 10.06 -19.09
CA PRO A 18 18.17 11.02 -19.77
C PRO A 18 17.61 11.56 -21.09
N ASN A 19 16.56 10.92 -21.62
CA ASN A 19 15.92 11.28 -22.89
C ASN A 19 14.55 11.95 -22.72
N VAL A 20 14.15 12.34 -21.52
CA VAL A 20 12.91 13.08 -21.27
C VAL A 20 13.19 14.57 -21.14
N ARG A 21 12.36 15.40 -21.75
CA ARG A 21 12.51 16.86 -21.83
C ARG A 21 11.18 17.58 -21.61
N TYR A 22 11.28 18.83 -21.19
CA TYR A 22 10.11 19.72 -21.12
C TYR A 22 9.76 20.29 -22.50
N SER A 23 8.46 20.30 -22.82
CA SER A 23 7.94 21.06 -23.95
C SER A 23 6.45 21.31 -23.81
N GLN A 24 6.01 22.53 -24.07
CA GLN A 24 4.57 22.84 -24.21
C GLN A 24 4.02 22.49 -25.60
N GLN A 25 4.86 22.48 -26.59
CA GLN A 25 4.46 22.15 -27.96
C GLN A 25 4.27 20.65 -28.15
N TYR A 26 5.18 19.82 -27.61
CA TYR A 26 5.22 18.36 -27.77
C TYR A 26 4.79 17.61 -26.48
N ARG A 27 4.05 18.28 -25.63
CA ARG A 27 3.76 17.94 -24.22
C ARG A 27 3.12 16.57 -23.96
N ARG A 28 2.58 15.89 -24.96
CA ARG A 28 1.79 14.67 -24.74
C ARG A 28 2.61 13.38 -24.85
N GLY A 29 3.82 13.36 -24.29
CA GLY A 29 4.70 12.21 -24.35
C GLY A 29 5.23 11.92 -25.75
N GLN A 30 5.15 12.90 -26.68
CA GLN A 30 5.62 12.75 -28.05
C GLN A 30 7.12 12.51 -28.08
N ILE A 31 7.55 11.61 -28.97
CA ILE A 31 8.97 11.31 -29.18
C ILE A 31 9.41 12.00 -30.47
N ILE A 32 10.37 12.93 -30.34
CA ILE A 32 10.97 13.65 -31.43
C ILE A 32 12.49 13.46 -31.38
N ASN A 33 13.09 12.90 -32.39
CA ASN A 33 14.52 12.61 -32.47
C ASN A 33 15.06 11.82 -31.25
N GLY A 34 14.29 10.86 -30.76
CA GLY A 34 14.66 10.03 -29.61
C GLY A 34 14.44 10.68 -28.24
N LEU A 35 13.96 11.93 -28.18
CA LEU A 35 13.62 12.62 -26.95
C LEU A 35 12.09 12.60 -26.72
N GLN A 36 11.67 12.24 -25.53
CA GLN A 36 10.27 12.23 -25.10
C GLN A 36 9.93 13.54 -24.38
N TYR A 37 8.77 14.12 -24.66
CA TYR A 37 8.41 15.45 -24.18
C TYR A 37 7.13 15.48 -23.34
N TYR A 38 7.22 16.17 -22.20
CA TYR A 38 6.09 16.49 -21.33
C TYR A 38 6.12 17.97 -20.91
N ASP A 39 4.96 18.53 -20.54
CA ASP A 39 4.87 19.67 -19.64
C ASP A 39 4.40 19.22 -18.25
N CYS A 40 4.28 20.13 -17.28
CA CYS A 40 3.95 19.79 -15.90
C CYS A 40 2.67 18.96 -15.80
N SER A 41 1.57 19.44 -16.38
CA SER A 41 0.27 18.76 -16.28
C SER A 41 0.17 17.50 -17.14
N SER A 42 0.87 17.42 -18.25
CA SER A 42 0.84 16.20 -19.08
C SER A 42 1.68 15.07 -18.49
N LEU A 43 2.73 15.37 -17.73
CA LEU A 43 3.46 14.37 -16.97
C LEU A 43 2.59 13.80 -15.84
N MET A 44 1.87 14.66 -15.10
CA MET A 44 0.92 14.20 -14.08
C MET A 44 -0.19 13.34 -14.69
N ALA A 45 -0.76 13.77 -15.82
CA ALA A 45 -1.78 13.01 -16.53
C ALA A 45 -1.27 11.63 -16.96
N ALA A 46 -0.05 11.54 -17.50
CA ALA A 46 0.56 10.29 -17.91
C ALA A 46 0.84 9.38 -16.71
N SER A 47 1.41 9.91 -15.62
CA SER A 47 1.70 9.17 -14.40
C SER A 47 0.43 8.56 -13.79
N LEU A 48 -0.62 9.36 -13.66
CA LEU A 48 -1.89 8.89 -13.11
C LEU A 48 -2.62 7.91 -14.04
N THR A 49 -2.42 8.01 -15.35
CA THR A 49 -2.95 7.02 -16.30
C THR A 49 -2.23 5.69 -16.17
N GLU A 50 -0.91 5.70 -16.01
CA GLU A 50 -0.13 4.48 -15.75
C GLU A 50 -0.57 3.80 -14.46
N GLY A 51 -0.85 4.57 -13.41
CA GLY A 51 -1.44 4.07 -12.16
C GLY A 51 -2.92 3.67 -12.27
N GLY A 52 -3.54 3.71 -13.45
CA GLY A 52 -4.92 3.26 -13.67
C GLY A 52 -6.01 4.20 -13.13
N PHE A 53 -5.68 5.46 -12.77
CA PHE A 53 -6.67 6.46 -12.34
C PHE A 53 -7.53 6.95 -13.50
N PHE A 54 -7.05 6.82 -14.71
CA PHE A 54 -7.77 7.13 -15.94
C PHE A 54 -7.69 5.95 -16.91
N SER A 55 -8.82 5.57 -17.50
CA SER A 55 -8.89 4.50 -18.52
C SER A 55 -8.17 4.89 -19.83
N SER A 56 -8.01 6.17 -20.07
CA SER A 56 -7.24 6.75 -21.17
C SER A 56 -6.67 8.08 -20.70
N ASN A 57 -5.47 8.46 -21.19
CA ASN A 57 -4.81 9.67 -20.75
C ASN A 57 -5.65 10.92 -21.10
N PRO A 58 -6.14 11.68 -20.11
CA PRO A 58 -7.01 12.84 -20.34
C PRO A 58 -6.24 14.06 -20.87
N TRP A 59 -4.89 14.01 -20.85
CA TRP A 59 -4.03 15.11 -21.25
C TRP A 59 -4.48 16.49 -20.74
N PHE A 60 -4.92 16.55 -19.49
CA PHE A 60 -5.43 17.78 -18.90
C PHE A 60 -4.37 18.91 -18.90
N SER A 61 -4.81 20.11 -18.70
CA SER A 61 -3.98 21.26 -18.37
C SER A 61 -4.17 21.63 -16.91
N THR A 62 -3.31 22.46 -16.33
CA THR A 62 -3.49 22.95 -14.96
C THR A 62 -4.85 23.62 -14.73
N ARG A 63 -5.55 24.09 -15.77
CA ARG A 63 -6.91 24.64 -15.65
C ARG A 63 -7.99 23.59 -15.44
N SER A 64 -7.84 22.41 -16.04
CA SER A 64 -8.80 21.29 -15.95
C SER A 64 -8.37 20.18 -15.00
N GLU A 65 -7.13 20.19 -14.54
CA GLU A 65 -6.53 19.19 -13.67
C GLU A 65 -7.30 19.01 -12.36
N ASN A 66 -7.67 20.12 -11.70
CA ASN A 66 -8.47 20.13 -10.49
C ASN A 66 -9.73 19.25 -10.61
N THR A 67 -10.50 19.46 -11.68
CA THR A 67 -11.72 18.68 -11.93
C THR A 67 -11.40 17.22 -12.24
N ALA A 68 -10.33 16.97 -13.01
CA ALA A 68 -9.91 15.61 -13.36
C ALA A 68 -9.50 14.80 -12.12
N LEU A 69 -8.72 15.38 -11.21
CA LEU A 69 -8.28 14.74 -9.98
C LEU A 69 -9.45 14.44 -9.04
N LEU A 70 -10.36 15.39 -8.83
CA LEU A 70 -11.55 15.17 -8.01
C LEU A 70 -12.45 14.06 -8.58
N ASN A 71 -12.65 14.03 -9.89
CA ASN A 71 -13.42 12.98 -10.57
C ASN A 71 -12.74 11.60 -10.52
N ALA A 72 -11.41 11.56 -10.39
CA ALA A 72 -10.65 10.33 -10.18
C ALA A 72 -10.61 9.86 -8.71
N GLY A 73 -11.29 10.57 -7.80
CA GLY A 73 -11.40 10.20 -6.40
C GLY A 73 -10.33 10.80 -5.48
N PHE A 74 -9.51 11.73 -5.97
CA PHE A 74 -8.58 12.45 -5.10
C PHE A 74 -9.33 13.46 -4.22
N GLU A 75 -8.85 13.62 -3.00
CA GLU A 75 -9.32 14.64 -2.06
C GLU A 75 -8.41 15.85 -2.10
N ARG A 76 -9.03 17.04 -2.12
CA ARG A 76 -8.30 18.31 -2.16
C ARG A 76 -8.09 18.88 -0.76
N TYR A 77 -6.89 19.35 -0.46
CA TYR A 77 -6.54 20.04 0.77
C TYR A 77 -5.73 21.32 0.52
N ASP A 78 -5.61 22.18 1.54
CA ASP A 78 -4.75 23.38 1.50
C ASP A 78 -3.28 22.94 1.71
N ALA A 79 -2.47 23.05 0.67
CA ALA A 79 -1.07 22.58 0.68
C ALA A 79 -0.16 23.32 1.66
N ASN A 80 -0.60 24.47 2.22
CA ASN A 80 0.16 25.24 3.20
C ASN A 80 -0.21 24.89 4.64
N LYS A 81 -1.39 24.30 4.86
CA LYS A 81 -1.91 24.01 6.19
C LYS A 81 -1.71 22.55 6.60
N TYR A 82 -1.77 21.65 5.63
CA TYR A 82 -1.72 20.22 5.88
C TYR A 82 -0.38 19.63 5.45
N PRO A 83 0.11 18.58 6.12
CA PRO A 83 1.33 17.89 5.70
C PRO A 83 1.14 17.24 4.34
N TRP A 84 2.20 17.25 3.54
CA TRP A 84 2.25 16.51 2.28
C TRP A 84 2.46 15.03 2.56
N ALA A 85 2.10 14.20 1.60
CA ALA A 85 2.52 12.80 1.53
C ALA A 85 3.12 12.49 0.16
N ASN A 86 3.99 11.50 0.10
CA ASN A 86 4.55 11.04 -1.16
C ASN A 86 3.45 10.60 -2.12
N GLY A 87 3.53 11.05 -3.37
CA GLY A 87 2.49 10.82 -4.37
C GLY A 87 1.35 11.84 -4.39
N ASP A 88 1.27 12.77 -3.41
CA ASP A 88 0.34 13.89 -3.52
C ASP A 88 0.63 14.71 -4.77
N VAL A 89 -0.41 15.13 -5.47
CA VAL A 89 -0.28 16.06 -6.59
C VAL A 89 -0.46 17.48 -6.08
N LEU A 90 0.57 18.29 -6.16
CA LEU A 90 0.56 19.69 -5.76
C LEU A 90 0.20 20.58 -6.94
N TRP A 91 -0.69 21.53 -6.70
CA TRP A 91 -1.23 22.40 -7.71
C TRP A 91 -1.17 23.88 -7.32
N ARG A 92 -0.82 24.71 -8.27
CA ARG A 92 -1.04 26.16 -8.28
C ARG A 92 -1.43 26.61 -9.67
N ASN A 93 -1.92 27.83 -9.80
CA ASN A 93 -2.26 28.36 -11.12
C ASN A 93 -1.03 28.31 -12.06
N GLY A 94 -1.15 27.58 -13.15
CA GLY A 94 -0.14 27.45 -14.19
C GLY A 94 0.97 26.42 -13.90
N HIS A 95 0.94 25.68 -12.77
CA HIS A 95 1.95 24.67 -12.49
C HIS A 95 1.45 23.55 -11.57
N THR A 96 2.00 22.34 -11.77
CA THR A 96 1.71 21.15 -10.97
C THR A 96 2.93 20.25 -10.91
N GLU A 97 3.11 19.56 -9.79
CA GLU A 97 4.16 18.56 -9.55
C GLU A 97 3.64 17.47 -8.60
N MET A 98 4.29 16.33 -8.55
CA MET A 98 4.02 15.28 -7.57
C MET A 98 5.03 15.38 -6.43
N VAL A 99 4.59 15.12 -5.21
CA VAL A 99 5.48 15.03 -4.05
C VAL A 99 6.33 13.77 -4.17
N TYR A 100 7.65 13.96 -4.19
CA TYR A 100 8.63 12.88 -4.20
C TYR A 100 9.04 12.48 -2.78
N ASP A 101 9.38 13.45 -1.95
CA ASP A 101 9.77 13.25 -0.55
C ASP A 101 9.08 14.33 0.30
N ALA A 102 8.07 13.91 1.00
CA ALA A 102 7.23 14.79 1.80
C ALA A 102 7.98 15.36 3.02
N GLU A 103 8.86 14.57 3.62
CA GLU A 103 9.63 14.94 4.78
C GLU A 103 10.63 16.09 4.47
N ASN A 104 11.28 15.98 3.31
CA ASN A 104 12.28 16.96 2.87
C ASN A 104 11.70 18.01 1.90
N TRP A 105 10.39 18.04 1.71
CA TRP A 105 9.69 18.99 0.81
C TRP A 105 10.17 18.95 -0.64
N ILE A 106 10.54 17.75 -1.12
CA ILE A 106 11.02 17.53 -2.48
C ILE A 106 9.83 17.16 -3.38
N THR A 107 9.76 17.80 -4.53
CA THR A 107 8.78 17.49 -5.57
C THR A 107 9.46 16.94 -6.81
N MET A 108 8.69 16.33 -7.69
CA MET A 108 9.13 15.84 -9.01
C MET A 108 8.14 16.25 -10.08
N GLY A 109 8.67 16.61 -11.24
CA GLY A 109 7.82 17.09 -12.32
C GLY A 109 8.58 17.66 -13.51
N ALA A 110 7.83 18.33 -14.38
CA ALA A 110 8.34 18.97 -15.58
C ALA A 110 8.18 20.51 -15.49
N HIS A 111 9.28 21.26 -15.61
CA HIS A 111 9.32 22.70 -15.39
C HIS A 111 10.32 23.42 -16.30
N THR A 112 10.11 24.71 -16.53
CA THR A 112 10.94 25.54 -17.45
C THR A 112 12.10 26.26 -16.76
N GLY A 113 12.18 26.18 -15.42
CA GLY A 113 13.10 27.03 -14.64
C GLY A 113 14.59 26.68 -14.72
N ASN A 114 14.94 25.55 -15.36
CA ASN A 114 16.32 25.13 -15.47
C ASN A 114 16.87 25.47 -16.86
N ALA A 115 18.05 26.15 -16.91
CA ALA A 115 18.73 26.46 -18.16
C ALA A 115 19.23 25.20 -18.89
N ASP A 116 19.52 24.12 -18.16
CA ASP A 116 19.84 22.82 -18.73
C ASP A 116 18.53 22.07 -19.04
N ALA A 117 18.27 21.90 -20.32
CA ALA A 117 17.08 21.20 -20.80
C ALA A 117 16.98 19.76 -20.29
N ALA A 118 18.11 19.11 -19.97
CA ALA A 118 18.13 17.75 -19.41
C ALA A 118 17.64 17.71 -17.96
N LYS A 119 17.56 18.84 -17.28
CA LYS A 119 17.10 18.98 -15.89
C LYS A 119 15.73 19.62 -15.77
N GLN A 120 15.04 19.84 -16.88
CA GLN A 120 13.69 20.41 -16.87
C GLN A 120 12.59 19.39 -16.56
N VAL A 121 12.90 18.09 -16.58
CA VAL A 121 12.07 17.03 -16.02
C VAL A 121 12.93 16.32 -14.99
N SER A 122 12.64 16.53 -13.72
CA SER A 122 13.56 16.13 -12.65
C SER A 122 12.89 16.04 -11.27
N ILE A 123 13.58 15.39 -10.37
CA ILE A 123 13.30 15.39 -8.93
C ILE A 123 14.09 16.55 -8.32
N ASN A 124 13.42 17.47 -7.65
CA ASN A 124 14.08 18.64 -7.07
C ASN A 124 13.23 19.33 -5.98
N THR A 125 13.86 20.24 -5.24
CA THR A 125 13.23 21.08 -4.23
C THR A 125 12.68 22.39 -4.79
N TYR A 126 12.28 22.41 -6.07
CA TYR A 126 11.99 23.62 -6.84
C TYR A 126 11.02 24.58 -6.19
N SER A 127 10.07 24.09 -5.44
CA SER A 127 8.93 24.92 -5.06
C SER A 127 8.69 25.07 -3.58
N GLY A 128 9.34 24.42 -2.68
CA GLY A 128 9.17 24.58 -1.24
C GLY A 128 7.72 24.80 -0.75
N ARG A 129 7.46 24.55 0.51
CA ARG A 129 6.20 24.89 1.16
C ARG A 129 5.89 26.39 1.01
N GLY A 130 4.66 26.74 0.70
CA GLY A 130 4.23 28.15 0.57
C GLY A 130 4.04 28.65 -0.86
N LYS A 131 4.43 27.87 -1.87
CA LYS A 131 4.19 28.20 -3.29
C LYS A 131 3.00 27.49 -3.93
N TRP A 132 2.46 26.48 -3.23
CA TRP A 132 1.35 25.68 -3.70
C TRP A 132 0.02 26.20 -3.14
N THR A 133 -1.05 26.07 -3.90
CA THR A 133 -2.39 26.45 -3.45
C THR A 133 -3.11 25.25 -2.86
N TYR A 134 -3.11 24.15 -3.58
CA TYR A 134 -3.78 22.91 -3.18
C TYR A 134 -2.85 21.71 -3.32
N GLY A 135 -3.06 20.72 -2.45
CA GLY A 135 -2.63 19.36 -2.64
C GLY A 135 -3.83 18.46 -2.92
N TYR A 136 -3.59 17.39 -3.68
CA TYR A 136 -4.57 16.35 -3.99
C TYR A 136 -3.99 15.03 -3.55
N ARG A 137 -4.69 14.35 -2.65
CA ARG A 137 -4.34 13.05 -2.10
C ARG A 137 -5.35 12.01 -2.50
N TYR A 138 -4.90 10.83 -2.90
CA TYR A 138 -5.79 9.71 -3.12
C TYR A 138 -6.01 8.98 -1.79
N PRO A 139 -7.25 8.92 -1.26
CA PRO A 139 -7.51 8.36 0.06
C PRO A 139 -7.22 6.85 0.09
N GLY A 140 -6.68 6.38 1.21
CA GLY A 140 -6.43 4.97 1.44
C GLY A 140 -5.21 4.38 0.74
N GLN A 141 -4.43 5.17 0.00
CA GLN A 141 -3.18 4.71 -0.60
C GLN A 141 -1.98 5.54 -0.09
N ILE A 142 -0.88 4.84 0.19
CA ILE A 142 0.37 5.42 0.69
C ILE A 142 1.48 5.03 -0.27
N VAL A 143 2.26 6.00 -0.71
CA VAL A 143 3.50 5.74 -1.46
C VAL A 143 4.65 5.56 -0.48
N LEU A 144 5.15 4.36 -0.41
CA LEU A 144 6.25 3.97 0.48
C LEU A 144 7.57 4.09 -0.29
N THR A 145 8.29 5.20 -0.13
CA THR A 145 9.57 5.42 -0.81
C THR A 145 10.77 4.85 -0.06
N ASN A 146 10.62 4.68 1.26
CA ASN A 146 11.70 4.23 2.14
C ASN A 146 11.53 2.77 2.59
N TYR A 147 10.47 2.09 2.15
CA TYR A 147 10.18 0.72 2.52
C TYR A 147 10.17 -0.18 1.30
N GLN A 148 10.69 -1.38 1.49
CA GLN A 148 10.75 -2.43 0.48
C GLN A 148 10.61 -3.77 1.15
N TRP A 149 10.30 -4.81 0.37
CA TRP A 149 10.38 -6.16 0.85
C TRP A 149 11.83 -6.59 1.02
N PHE A 150 12.13 -7.17 2.17
CA PHE A 150 13.36 -7.88 2.45
C PHE A 150 13.08 -9.38 2.57
N ALA A 151 13.94 -10.20 2.00
CA ALA A 151 13.84 -11.65 2.08
C ALA A 151 15.22 -12.28 2.23
N LYS A 152 15.24 -13.47 2.84
CA LYS A 152 16.44 -14.29 2.98
C LYS A 152 16.10 -15.77 3.00
N GLU A 153 17.06 -16.61 2.62
CA GLU A 153 16.83 -18.05 2.48
C GLU A 153 16.48 -18.76 3.81
N ASN A 154 17.05 -18.28 4.93
CA ASN A 154 16.91 -18.91 6.23
C ASN A 154 16.53 -17.91 7.31
N GLY A 155 15.67 -18.35 8.25
CA GLY A 155 15.23 -17.56 9.39
C GLY A 155 14.32 -16.39 9.02
N GLY A 156 14.18 -15.44 9.93
CA GLY A 156 13.34 -14.26 9.75
C GLY A 156 13.99 -13.01 10.33
N TYR A 157 13.24 -11.93 10.41
CA TYR A 157 13.65 -10.64 10.91
C TYR A 157 12.98 -10.33 12.25
N SER A 158 13.64 -9.57 13.11
CA SER A 158 12.98 -9.00 14.31
C SER A 158 12.05 -7.85 13.89
N ARG A 159 10.92 -7.67 14.60
CA ARG A 159 10.04 -6.50 14.44
C ARG A 159 10.75 -5.16 14.64
N THR A 160 11.83 -5.15 15.43
CA THR A 160 12.64 -3.97 15.73
C THR A 160 13.81 -3.77 14.77
N SER A 161 14.04 -4.71 13.83
CA SER A 161 15.04 -4.50 12.77
C SER A 161 14.46 -3.65 11.64
N THR A 162 15.34 -2.97 10.90
CA THR A 162 14.94 -2.18 9.72
C THR A 162 14.17 -3.03 8.70
N GLU A 163 14.63 -4.25 8.46
CA GLU A 163 14.02 -5.16 7.49
C GLU A 163 12.66 -5.68 7.97
N GLY A 164 12.54 -6.05 9.25
CA GLY A 164 11.28 -6.52 9.82
C GLY A 164 10.23 -5.41 9.88
N ALA A 165 10.61 -4.22 10.30
CA ALA A 165 9.75 -3.05 10.28
C ALA A 165 9.32 -2.71 8.84
N SER A 166 10.25 -2.74 7.87
CA SER A 166 9.92 -2.51 6.45
C SER A 166 8.92 -3.53 5.93
N ASN A 167 9.10 -4.81 6.21
CA ASN A 167 8.17 -5.86 5.78
C ASN A 167 6.79 -5.74 6.45
N ALA A 168 6.73 -5.28 7.71
CA ALA A 168 5.47 -4.99 8.37
C ALA A 168 4.73 -3.80 7.73
N VAL A 169 5.44 -2.73 7.40
CA VAL A 169 4.88 -1.57 6.68
C VAL A 169 4.40 -1.97 5.27
N MET A 170 5.17 -2.78 4.54
CA MET A 170 4.76 -3.32 3.24
C MET A 170 3.50 -4.18 3.36
N THR A 171 3.40 -5.01 4.42
CA THR A 171 2.21 -5.80 4.71
C THR A 171 1.00 -4.90 4.96
N TYR A 172 1.17 -3.89 5.80
CA TYR A 172 0.10 -2.92 6.07
C TYR A 172 -0.35 -2.22 4.78
N ALA A 173 0.58 -1.67 4.02
CA ALA A 173 0.26 -0.95 2.79
C ALA A 173 -0.51 -1.82 1.78
N GLN A 174 -0.08 -3.06 1.58
CA GLN A 174 -0.73 -3.99 0.66
C GLN A 174 -2.16 -4.33 1.13
N LEU A 175 -2.35 -4.74 2.38
CA LEU A 175 -3.67 -5.11 2.89
C LEU A 175 -4.60 -3.90 2.99
N HIS A 176 -4.09 -2.75 3.43
CA HIS A 176 -4.88 -1.52 3.50
C HIS A 176 -5.34 -1.05 2.11
N SER A 177 -4.48 -1.15 1.09
CA SER A 177 -4.82 -0.78 -0.30
C SER A 177 -5.96 -1.62 -0.90
N ILE A 178 -6.17 -2.83 -0.40
CA ILE A 178 -7.25 -3.74 -0.81
C ILE A 178 -8.43 -3.75 0.17
N GLY A 179 -8.47 -2.80 1.10
CA GLY A 179 -9.63 -2.49 1.94
C GLY A 179 -9.65 -3.10 3.34
N TRP A 180 -8.52 -3.60 3.86
CA TRP A 180 -8.46 -4.06 5.24
C TRP A 180 -8.30 -2.88 6.21
N PHE A 181 -8.85 -3.03 7.41
CA PHE A 181 -8.71 -2.05 8.48
C PHE A 181 -7.50 -2.34 9.38
N LEU A 182 -7.03 -1.33 10.09
CA LEU A 182 -5.80 -1.38 10.89
C LEU A 182 -5.80 -2.54 11.91
N GLY A 183 -6.84 -2.67 12.73
CA GLY A 183 -6.90 -3.72 13.74
C GLY A 183 -6.77 -5.14 13.17
N PRO A 184 -7.57 -5.54 12.15
CA PRO A 184 -7.38 -6.77 11.40
C PRO A 184 -5.98 -6.96 10.80
N ILE A 185 -5.37 -5.90 10.24
CA ILE A 185 -4.00 -5.96 9.71
C ILE A 185 -3.00 -6.26 10.83
N CYS A 186 -3.13 -5.63 11.99
CA CYS A 186 -2.28 -5.92 13.15
C CYS A 186 -2.41 -7.38 13.60
N GLY A 187 -3.62 -7.95 13.51
CA GLY A 187 -3.85 -9.39 13.76
C GLY A 187 -3.10 -10.30 12.76
N VAL A 188 -3.08 -9.93 11.49
CA VAL A 188 -2.27 -10.63 10.46
C VAL A 188 -0.78 -10.44 10.68
N LEU A 189 -0.32 -9.24 11.08
CA LEU A 189 1.08 -8.98 11.40
C LEU A 189 1.56 -9.83 12.58
N ALA A 190 0.71 -10.04 13.57
CA ALA A 190 1.01 -10.97 14.68
C ALA A 190 1.22 -12.41 14.17
N ASP A 191 0.38 -12.87 13.25
CA ASP A 191 0.55 -14.17 12.61
C ASP A 191 1.85 -14.26 11.78
N ILE A 192 2.14 -13.23 11.00
CA ILE A 192 3.37 -13.15 10.20
C ILE A 192 4.61 -13.22 11.10
N GLU A 193 4.62 -12.53 12.24
CA GLU A 193 5.74 -12.65 13.19
C GLU A 193 5.87 -14.06 13.74
N MET A 194 4.79 -14.62 14.25
CA MET A 194 4.77 -15.97 14.85
C MET A 194 5.17 -17.05 13.85
N MET A 195 4.81 -16.90 12.57
CA MET A 195 5.01 -17.93 11.56
C MET A 195 6.32 -17.75 10.80
N SER A 196 6.61 -16.55 10.32
CA SER A 196 7.72 -16.31 9.39
C SER A 196 8.76 -15.32 9.90
N ASN A 197 8.51 -14.62 11.03
CA ASN A 197 9.30 -13.47 11.44
C ASN A 197 9.51 -12.50 10.26
N TYR A 198 8.42 -12.11 9.60
CA TYR A 198 8.37 -11.15 8.47
C TYR A 198 9.13 -11.56 7.19
N ASN A 199 9.62 -12.81 7.07
CA ASN A 199 10.33 -13.23 5.88
C ASN A 199 9.40 -13.91 4.86
N PRO A 200 9.14 -13.31 3.68
CA PRO A 200 8.26 -13.88 2.67
C PRO A 200 8.80 -15.18 2.05
N TRP A 201 10.13 -15.43 2.16
CA TRP A 201 10.75 -16.64 1.64
C TRP A 201 10.90 -17.76 2.67
N ARG A 202 10.33 -17.62 3.86
CA ARG A 202 10.57 -18.58 4.93
C ARG A 202 9.86 -19.89 4.69
N TRP A 203 10.65 -20.95 4.64
CA TRP A 203 10.17 -22.32 4.67
C TRP A 203 10.07 -22.84 6.11
N GLU A 204 9.20 -23.81 6.33
CA GLU A 204 9.20 -24.59 7.56
C GLU A 204 10.53 -25.34 7.70
N GLY A 205 11.14 -25.29 8.91
CA GLY A 205 12.45 -25.88 9.16
C GLY A 205 13.62 -25.01 8.66
N ASP A 206 13.37 -23.80 8.14
CA ASP A 206 14.39 -22.87 7.67
C ASP A 206 15.36 -23.46 6.62
N VAL A 207 14.84 -24.32 5.76
CA VAL A 207 15.62 -24.95 4.66
C VAL A 207 14.84 -24.78 3.36
N LEU A 208 15.53 -24.32 2.32
CA LEU A 208 14.96 -24.18 0.97
C LEU A 208 14.38 -25.52 0.48
N GLN A 209 13.13 -25.52 0.07
CA GLN A 209 12.41 -26.71 -0.38
C GLN A 209 12.07 -26.65 -1.88
N PRO A 210 11.87 -27.80 -2.54
CA PRO A 210 11.37 -27.82 -3.89
C PRO A 210 9.90 -27.34 -3.95
N ALA A 211 9.48 -26.83 -5.11
CA ALA A 211 8.08 -26.58 -5.36
C ALA A 211 7.25 -27.87 -5.20
N GLY A 212 6.09 -27.79 -4.59
CA GLY A 212 5.26 -28.95 -4.31
C GLY A 212 5.63 -29.72 -3.03
N SER A 213 6.51 -29.16 -2.20
CA SER A 213 6.76 -29.67 -0.84
C SER A 213 5.50 -29.65 0.00
N ASP A 214 5.36 -30.66 0.89
CA ASP A 214 4.29 -30.70 1.89
C ASP A 214 4.56 -29.74 3.07
N LEU A 215 5.74 -29.10 3.12
CA LEU A 215 6.08 -28.15 4.16
C LEU A 215 5.49 -26.77 3.91
N ALA A 216 5.29 -26.03 4.98
CA ALA A 216 4.71 -24.70 4.92
C ALA A 216 5.69 -23.65 4.38
N TYR A 217 5.19 -22.64 3.65
CA TYR A 217 5.96 -21.57 3.02
C TYR A 217 5.31 -20.19 3.21
N GLY A 218 6.16 -19.18 3.28
CA GLY A 218 5.79 -17.77 3.15
C GLY A 218 5.37 -17.08 4.45
N LEU A 219 4.89 -15.86 4.31
CA LEU A 219 4.56 -14.94 5.41
C LEU A 219 3.65 -15.57 6.47
N VAL A 220 2.54 -16.14 6.04
CA VAL A 220 1.56 -16.79 6.90
C VAL A 220 1.68 -18.33 6.87
N LYS A 221 2.83 -18.83 6.48
CA LYS A 221 3.07 -20.29 6.31
C LYS A 221 1.87 -21.00 5.68
N PHE A 222 1.74 -20.86 4.38
CA PHE A 222 0.77 -21.63 3.59
C PHE A 222 1.11 -23.11 3.72
N ASP A 223 0.18 -23.89 4.29
CA ASP A 223 0.37 -25.28 4.62
C ASP A 223 -0.74 -26.15 3.99
N PRO A 224 -0.40 -27.07 3.09
CA PRO A 224 0.93 -27.23 2.45
C PRO A 224 1.28 -26.05 1.52
N SER A 225 2.56 -25.83 1.24
CA SER A 225 3.03 -24.73 0.36
C SER A 225 2.38 -24.75 -1.03
N THR A 226 1.94 -25.90 -1.48
CA THR A 226 1.29 -26.10 -2.80
C THR A 226 0.02 -25.28 -2.97
N ILE A 227 -0.69 -24.95 -1.88
CA ILE A 227 -1.91 -24.11 -1.97
C ILE A 227 -1.61 -22.72 -2.50
N TYR A 228 -0.37 -22.24 -2.30
CA TYR A 228 0.10 -20.96 -2.80
C TYR A 228 1.04 -21.10 -4.00
N ILE A 229 2.15 -21.85 -3.86
CA ILE A 229 3.23 -21.91 -4.87
C ILE A 229 2.74 -22.42 -6.23
N LEU A 230 1.81 -23.39 -6.24
CA LEU A 230 1.24 -23.95 -7.47
C LEU A 230 -0.10 -23.30 -7.86
N ASN A 231 -0.51 -22.23 -7.18
CA ASN A 231 -1.73 -21.53 -7.52
C ASN A 231 -1.50 -20.52 -8.64
N GLU A 232 -2.05 -20.77 -9.80
CA GLU A 232 -1.90 -19.91 -10.99
C GLU A 232 -2.42 -18.49 -10.75
N ASN A 233 -3.47 -18.33 -9.95
CA ASN A 233 -4.02 -17.01 -9.65
C ASN A 233 -3.07 -16.16 -8.79
N ALA A 234 -2.38 -16.77 -7.81
CA ALA A 234 -1.39 -16.06 -7.01
C ALA A 234 -0.18 -15.63 -7.84
N GLN A 235 0.26 -16.47 -8.78
CA GLN A 235 1.39 -16.16 -9.66
C GLN A 235 1.07 -15.12 -10.74
N THR A 236 -0.16 -15.10 -11.24
CA THR A 236 -0.58 -14.15 -12.28
C THR A 236 -0.94 -12.77 -11.75
N CYS A 237 -1.21 -12.65 -10.44
CA CYS A 237 -1.64 -11.37 -9.87
C CYS A 237 -0.61 -10.25 -9.99
N LYS A 238 0.71 -10.54 -9.93
CA LYS A 238 1.74 -9.51 -9.81
C LYS A 238 3.07 -9.79 -10.52
N ASP A 239 3.19 -10.82 -11.30
CA ASP A 239 4.46 -11.27 -11.91
C ASP A 239 5.61 -11.55 -10.90
N TYR A 240 5.26 -11.77 -9.65
CA TYR A 240 6.23 -12.11 -8.60
C TYR A 240 6.44 -13.63 -8.52
N SER A 241 7.68 -14.02 -8.34
CA SER A 241 8.06 -15.43 -8.28
C SER A 241 8.32 -15.88 -6.85
N PRO A 242 7.67 -16.95 -6.37
CA PRO A 242 8.01 -17.57 -5.08
C PRO A 242 9.45 -18.12 -5.09
N HIS A 243 10.08 -18.10 -3.92
CA HIS A 243 11.44 -18.61 -3.72
C HIS A 243 11.43 -20.08 -3.29
N TYR A 244 11.88 -20.97 -4.15
CA TYR A 244 11.98 -22.40 -3.88
C TYR A 244 13.11 -23.04 -4.71
N PHE A 245 13.47 -24.30 -4.41
CA PHE A 245 14.50 -25.01 -5.15
C PHE A 245 14.23 -24.99 -6.67
N GLY A 246 15.18 -24.43 -7.40
CA GLY A 246 15.07 -24.24 -8.86
C GLY A 246 14.42 -22.90 -9.28
N ASN A 247 13.99 -22.07 -8.33
CA ASN A 247 13.52 -20.70 -8.59
C ASN A 247 14.08 -19.72 -7.56
N THR A 248 14.78 -18.70 -8.01
CA THR A 248 15.39 -17.68 -7.13
C THR A 248 14.38 -16.78 -6.45
N GLY A 249 13.13 -16.70 -6.97
CA GLY A 249 12.09 -15.83 -6.41
C GLY A 249 12.41 -14.34 -6.50
N THR A 250 11.50 -13.53 -5.99
CA THR A 250 11.70 -12.09 -5.73
C THR A 250 11.14 -11.75 -4.35
N PRO A 251 11.74 -10.79 -3.59
CA PRO A 251 11.22 -10.39 -2.29
C PRO A 251 9.78 -9.87 -2.34
N GLU A 252 9.38 -9.27 -3.47
CA GLU A 252 8.04 -8.76 -3.76
C GLU A 252 6.98 -9.87 -3.83
N ASP A 253 7.37 -11.12 -3.80
CA ASP A 253 6.49 -12.27 -3.57
C ASP A 253 5.58 -12.06 -2.33
N GLY A 254 6.03 -11.29 -1.34
CA GLY A 254 5.21 -10.85 -0.22
C GLY A 254 3.88 -10.21 -0.64
N ASN A 255 3.86 -9.38 -1.67
CA ASN A 255 2.62 -8.78 -2.18
C ASN A 255 1.67 -9.83 -2.75
N ALA A 256 2.20 -10.76 -3.56
CA ALA A 256 1.39 -11.84 -4.14
C ALA A 256 0.85 -12.80 -3.04
N GLN A 257 1.64 -13.05 -2.00
CA GLN A 257 1.21 -13.84 -0.84
C GLN A 257 0.04 -13.18 -0.10
N LEU A 258 0.08 -11.86 0.12
CA LEU A 258 -1.01 -11.12 0.77
C LEU A 258 -2.26 -11.02 -0.13
N GLU A 259 -2.08 -10.89 -1.43
CA GLU A 259 -3.21 -10.94 -2.36
C GLU A 259 -3.85 -12.33 -2.40
N PHE A 260 -3.05 -13.39 -2.34
CA PHE A 260 -3.55 -14.76 -2.20
C PHE A 260 -4.30 -14.94 -0.88
N LEU A 261 -3.73 -14.47 0.22
CA LEU A 261 -4.38 -14.49 1.54
C LEU A 261 -5.75 -13.81 1.48
N ASP A 262 -5.85 -12.66 0.83
CA ASP A 262 -7.08 -11.91 0.72
C ASP A 262 -8.17 -12.61 -0.10
N LYS A 263 -7.81 -13.21 -1.25
CA LYS A 263 -8.77 -13.64 -2.27
C LYS A 263 -8.98 -15.13 -2.35
N PHE A 264 -7.95 -15.92 -2.07
CA PHE A 264 -7.93 -17.36 -2.40
C PHE A 264 -7.70 -18.26 -1.21
N ASP A 265 -7.22 -17.75 -0.08
CA ASP A 265 -6.99 -18.56 1.11
C ASP A 265 -8.32 -18.89 1.81
N THR A 266 -8.58 -20.18 1.98
CA THR A 266 -9.83 -20.69 2.55
C THR A 266 -9.69 -21.18 4.00
N ARG A 267 -8.53 -21.00 4.63
CA ARG A 267 -8.27 -21.51 5.98
C ARG A 267 -9.04 -20.78 7.09
N TYR A 268 -9.45 -19.55 6.85
CA TYR A 268 -10.25 -18.79 7.81
C TYR A 268 -11.69 -19.35 7.90
N ALA A 269 -12.14 -19.68 9.11
CA ALA A 269 -13.53 -20.03 9.34
C ALA A 269 -13.99 -19.50 10.70
N ALA A 270 -15.17 -18.88 10.70
CA ALA A 270 -15.82 -18.40 11.92
C ALA A 270 -15.99 -19.52 12.95
N THR A 271 -15.85 -19.15 14.22
CA THR A 271 -16.07 -20.05 15.36
C THR A 271 -17.27 -19.57 16.18
N GLU A 272 -17.80 -20.42 17.07
CA GLU A 272 -18.88 -20.01 17.99
C GLU A 272 -18.45 -18.83 18.88
N ARG A 273 -17.19 -18.80 19.29
CA ARG A 273 -16.64 -17.73 20.11
C ARG A 273 -16.49 -16.40 19.34
N TYR A 274 -16.11 -16.49 18.07
CA TYR A 274 -15.90 -15.33 17.19
C TYR A 274 -16.61 -15.58 15.85
N PRO A 275 -17.92 -15.29 15.77
CA PRO A 275 -18.76 -15.66 14.63
C PRO A 275 -18.64 -14.69 13.44
N TYR A 276 -17.44 -14.15 13.23
CA TYR A 276 -17.16 -13.24 12.11
C TYR A 276 -16.72 -14.03 10.90
N THR A 277 -17.36 -13.80 9.75
CA THR A 277 -16.89 -14.31 8.48
C THR A 277 -15.57 -13.63 8.09
N TYR A 278 -14.84 -14.22 7.14
CA TYR A 278 -13.57 -13.62 6.67
C TYR A 278 -13.76 -12.18 6.16
N ALA A 279 -14.82 -11.94 5.38
CA ALA A 279 -15.13 -10.61 4.87
C ALA A 279 -15.46 -9.60 5.99
N GLN A 280 -16.18 -10.03 7.04
CA GLN A 280 -16.46 -9.17 8.19
C GLN A 280 -15.20 -8.90 9.01
N TYR A 281 -14.32 -9.90 9.17
CA TYR A 281 -13.07 -9.72 9.89
C TYR A 281 -12.19 -8.62 9.27
N LYS A 282 -12.02 -8.62 7.95
CA LYS A 282 -11.17 -7.64 7.25
C LYS A 282 -11.51 -6.18 7.57
N VAL A 283 -12.76 -5.89 7.83
CA VAL A 283 -13.30 -4.54 8.09
C VAL A 283 -13.89 -4.40 9.50
N LEU A 284 -13.41 -5.21 10.44
CA LEU A 284 -13.93 -5.25 11.80
C LEU A 284 -13.53 -3.98 12.56
N LEU A 285 -14.52 -3.18 12.96
CA LEU A 285 -14.34 -1.97 13.77
C LEU A 285 -14.96 -2.11 15.16
N ASP A 286 -16.08 -2.81 15.24
CA ASP A 286 -16.85 -2.94 16.46
C ASP A 286 -17.18 -4.40 16.73
N ILE A 287 -17.24 -4.75 18.01
CA ILE A 287 -17.70 -6.04 18.51
C ILE A 287 -18.83 -5.86 19.50
N THR A 288 -19.71 -6.84 19.56
CA THR A 288 -20.72 -6.90 20.64
C THR A 288 -20.15 -7.69 21.80
N ASP A 289 -20.08 -7.09 22.98
CA ASP A 289 -19.70 -7.78 24.20
C ASP A 289 -20.70 -8.91 24.48
N PRO A 290 -20.26 -10.17 24.54
CA PRO A 290 -21.18 -11.30 24.71
C PRO A 290 -21.84 -11.34 26.08
N THR A 291 -21.33 -10.61 27.06
CA THR A 291 -21.84 -10.59 28.43
C THR A 291 -22.83 -9.47 28.65
N THR A 292 -22.51 -8.26 28.13
CA THR A 292 -23.32 -7.05 28.34
C THR A 292 -24.25 -6.74 27.18
N GLY A 293 -23.97 -7.26 25.98
CA GLY A 293 -24.66 -6.90 24.73
C GLY A 293 -24.29 -5.52 24.19
N GLU A 294 -23.34 -4.83 24.82
CA GLU A 294 -22.91 -3.50 24.38
C GLU A 294 -22.00 -3.60 23.14
N ILE A 295 -22.20 -2.65 22.21
CA ILE A 295 -21.33 -2.49 21.05
C ILE A 295 -20.17 -1.57 21.43
N ARG A 296 -18.95 -2.00 21.22
CA ARG A 296 -17.74 -1.22 21.45
C ARG A 296 -16.70 -1.46 20.37
N SER A 297 -15.80 -0.51 20.20
CA SER A 297 -14.71 -0.65 19.24
C SER A 297 -13.82 -1.83 19.59
N VAL A 298 -13.42 -2.57 18.56
CA VAL A 298 -12.49 -3.69 18.66
C VAL A 298 -11.06 -3.15 18.76
N THR A 299 -10.23 -3.77 19.60
CA THR A 299 -8.80 -3.48 19.68
C THR A 299 -7.99 -4.38 18.73
N ALA A 300 -6.75 -3.98 18.40
CA ALA A 300 -5.84 -4.81 17.63
C ALA A 300 -5.57 -6.16 18.33
N ALA A 301 -5.42 -6.16 19.65
CA ALA A 301 -5.28 -7.36 20.47
C ALA A 301 -6.45 -8.33 20.28
N GLU A 302 -7.68 -7.82 20.25
CA GLU A 302 -8.87 -8.64 20.01
C GLU A 302 -8.92 -9.16 18.58
N CYS A 303 -8.58 -8.33 17.59
CA CYS A 303 -8.44 -8.78 16.20
C CYS A 303 -7.43 -9.93 16.08
N ALA A 304 -6.30 -9.84 16.79
CA ALA A 304 -5.30 -10.91 16.81
C ALA A 304 -5.81 -12.20 17.44
N ARG A 305 -6.56 -12.13 18.55
CA ARG A 305 -7.18 -13.32 19.17
C ARG A 305 -8.24 -13.95 18.26
N ILE A 306 -9.02 -13.13 17.57
CA ILE A 306 -9.99 -13.59 16.56
C ILE A 306 -9.25 -14.31 15.43
N TRP A 307 -8.18 -13.72 14.91
CA TRP A 307 -7.36 -14.32 13.85
C TRP A 307 -6.74 -15.63 14.30
N ALA A 308 -6.08 -15.64 15.45
CA ALA A 308 -5.43 -16.83 16.00
C ALA A 308 -6.41 -18.01 16.14
N LEU A 309 -7.63 -17.76 16.61
CA LEU A 309 -8.64 -18.82 16.74
C LEU A 309 -9.27 -19.19 15.38
N ASN A 310 -9.72 -18.20 14.60
CA ASN A 310 -10.51 -18.46 13.39
C ASN A 310 -9.65 -18.93 12.19
N TYR A 311 -8.41 -18.47 12.11
CA TYR A 311 -7.49 -18.82 11.03
C TYR A 311 -6.53 -19.96 11.43
N ARG A 312 -5.91 -19.88 12.62
CA ARG A 312 -4.90 -20.85 13.10
C ARG A 312 -5.44 -21.94 14.00
N ARG A 313 -6.68 -21.85 14.46
CA ARG A 313 -7.28 -22.78 15.42
C ARG A 313 -6.54 -22.82 16.77
N VAL A 314 -5.90 -21.74 17.15
CA VAL A 314 -5.21 -21.60 18.43
C VAL A 314 -6.25 -21.55 19.56
N THR A 315 -6.20 -22.52 20.45
CA THR A 315 -7.08 -22.60 21.63
C THR A 315 -6.33 -22.37 22.95
N ASP A 316 -4.99 -22.38 22.91
CA ASP A 316 -4.16 -22.09 24.09
C ASP A 316 -4.17 -20.57 24.35
N PRO A 317 -4.63 -20.15 25.55
CA PRO A 317 -4.68 -18.75 25.92
C PRO A 317 -3.31 -18.06 25.88
N SER A 318 -2.23 -18.74 26.29
CA SER A 318 -0.89 -18.15 26.32
C SER A 318 -0.37 -17.83 24.93
N VAL A 319 -0.65 -18.68 23.96
CA VAL A 319 -0.32 -18.43 22.55
C VAL A 319 -1.18 -17.30 22.00
N SER A 320 -2.48 -17.30 22.30
CA SER A 320 -3.41 -16.25 21.91
C SER A 320 -3.01 -14.87 22.47
N ASP A 321 -2.49 -14.83 23.71
CA ASP A 321 -2.00 -13.60 24.33
C ASP A 321 -0.71 -13.10 23.66
N SER A 322 0.18 -13.99 23.22
CA SER A 322 1.35 -13.60 22.41
C SER A 322 0.96 -12.92 21.09
N TYR A 323 -0.08 -13.41 20.42
CA TYR A 323 -0.63 -12.73 19.23
C TYR A 323 -1.16 -11.33 19.59
N ALA A 324 -1.84 -11.20 20.72
CA ALA A 324 -2.39 -9.93 21.18
C ALA A 324 -1.29 -8.89 21.45
N GLU A 325 -0.23 -9.27 22.19
CA GLU A 325 0.91 -8.39 22.49
C GLU A 325 1.62 -7.88 21.21
N ILE A 326 1.77 -8.75 20.21
CA ILE A 326 2.38 -8.36 18.94
C ILE A 326 1.48 -7.37 18.19
N ALA A 327 0.17 -7.61 18.18
CA ALA A 327 -0.78 -6.74 17.51
C ALA A 327 -0.87 -5.35 18.17
N GLU A 328 -0.85 -5.28 19.50
CA GLU A 328 -0.78 -4.00 20.25
C GLU A 328 0.50 -3.23 19.90
N TYR A 329 1.65 -3.91 19.87
CA TYR A 329 2.89 -3.28 19.42
C TYR A 329 2.76 -2.64 18.04
N TRP A 330 2.12 -3.33 17.07
CA TRP A 330 1.96 -2.79 15.73
C TRP A 330 0.90 -1.70 15.64
N GLU A 331 -0.17 -1.77 16.42
CA GLU A 331 -1.16 -0.69 16.49
C GLU A 331 -0.53 0.64 16.94
N GLU A 332 0.41 0.57 17.90
CA GLU A 332 1.14 1.74 18.39
C GLU A 332 2.23 2.22 17.42
N ASN A 333 2.98 1.31 16.81
CA ASN A 333 4.20 1.66 16.08
C ASN A 333 4.00 1.84 14.57
N LEU A 334 3.02 1.20 13.94
CA LEU A 334 2.79 1.41 12.49
C LEU A 334 2.48 2.85 12.15
N MET A 335 1.72 3.54 12.98
CA MET A 335 1.34 4.92 12.74
C MET A 335 2.52 5.90 12.87
N GLU A 336 3.54 5.56 13.68
CA GLU A 336 4.77 6.35 13.78
C GLU A 336 5.70 6.12 12.58
N LEU A 337 5.68 4.91 12.01
CA LEU A 337 6.50 4.54 10.85
C LEU A 337 5.95 5.08 9.54
N MET A 338 4.67 5.43 9.51
CA MET A 338 4.01 5.96 8.32
C MET A 338 3.89 7.48 8.39
N PRO A 339 4.02 8.20 7.25
CA PRO A 339 3.68 9.62 7.23
C PRO A 339 2.23 9.78 7.73
N GLU A 340 2.00 10.70 8.66
CA GLU A 340 0.68 10.93 9.26
C GLU A 340 -0.43 10.95 8.20
N PRO A 341 -1.50 10.16 8.37
CA PRO A 341 -2.69 10.33 7.56
C PRO A 341 -3.21 11.76 7.75
N PRO A 342 -3.81 12.39 6.75
CA PRO A 342 -4.40 13.70 6.91
C PRO A 342 -5.35 13.67 8.10
N PRO A 343 -5.41 14.74 8.94
CA PRO A 343 -6.30 14.78 10.06
C PRO A 343 -7.71 14.47 9.55
N GLN A 344 -8.27 13.41 10.07
CA GLN A 344 -9.65 13.02 9.77
C GLN A 344 -10.52 14.27 10.03
N ILE A 345 -11.21 14.75 9.01
CA ILE A 345 -12.18 15.83 9.19
C ILE A 345 -13.26 15.25 10.12
N LYS A 346 -13.19 15.58 11.40
CA LYS A 346 -14.16 15.17 12.44
C LYS A 346 -15.53 15.86 12.25
N ASN A 347 -16.00 15.98 11.03
CA ASN A 347 -17.34 16.43 10.68
C ASN A 347 -17.83 15.65 9.46
N ILE A 348 -17.90 14.33 9.58
CA ILE A 348 -18.85 13.58 8.77
C ILE A 348 -20.16 13.59 9.58
N GLU A 349 -20.94 14.66 9.42
CA GLU A 349 -22.36 14.57 9.69
C GLU A 349 -22.89 13.39 8.86
N LYS A 350 -23.23 12.32 9.59
CA LYS A 350 -24.04 11.14 9.20
C LYS A 350 -24.17 10.94 7.68
N PHE A 351 -23.44 10.00 7.16
CA PHE A 351 -23.77 9.43 5.83
C PHE A 351 -25.22 8.96 5.88
N PRO A 352 -26.06 9.37 4.92
CA PRO A 352 -27.44 8.88 4.85
C PRO A 352 -27.43 7.36 4.67
N VAL A 353 -28.20 6.64 5.46
CA VAL A 353 -28.32 5.18 5.51
C VAL A 353 -28.56 4.52 4.13
N TRP A 354 -29.01 5.27 3.11
CA TRP A 354 -29.24 4.77 1.76
C TRP A 354 -27.95 4.50 0.96
N MET A 355 -26.79 5.01 1.40
CA MET A 355 -25.48 4.68 0.76
C MET A 355 -24.94 3.31 1.15
N LEU A 356 -25.41 2.70 2.23
CA LEU A 356 -24.98 1.37 2.68
C LEU A 356 -25.64 0.22 1.91
N ASN A 357 -26.67 0.48 1.10
CA ASN A 357 -27.45 -0.57 0.41
C ASN A 357 -27.06 -0.81 -1.07
N ARG A 358 -25.89 -0.37 -1.53
CA ARG A 358 -25.45 -0.61 -2.92
C ARG A 358 -24.39 -1.68 -3.12
N TYR A 359 -24.07 -2.44 -2.08
CA TYR A 359 -23.12 -3.56 -2.18
C TYR A 359 -23.66 -4.81 -1.47
N TYR A 360 -24.85 -5.24 -1.90
CA TYR A 360 -25.34 -6.61 -1.70
C TYR A 360 -25.83 -7.14 -3.03
#